data_55e068818ccd72522e5fd222ebf65ed3
#
_entry.id   55e068818ccd72522e5fd222ebf65ed3
#
_cell.length_a   1.000
_cell.length_b   1.000
_cell.length_c   1.000
_cell.angle_alpha   90.00
_cell.angle_beta   90.00
_cell.angle_gamma   90.00
#
_symmetry.space_group_name_H-M   'P 1'
#
loop_
_entity.id
_entity.type
_entity.pdbx_description
1 polymer ?
#
loop_
_entity_poly.entity_id
_entity_poly.type
_entity_poly.pdbx_seq_one_letter_code
_entity_poly.pdbx_strand_id
1 'polypeptide(L)'
;MQPTEPVRVHLPGVPIFLFMFQHKNYHDMDQAMITGAEALMRALKAEGVETIFGYPGGAIMPVYDALYRYTRPTDAQFRHVLVRHEQAAVHAAQGYARVSGRVGVSLVTSGPGATNTLTGVADAMMDSTPVVIIAGQVSISQLGTDAFQEVDLVGVAQPISKWSYQIRSAKDVAWAVSRAFFIARTGRPGPVVLDFPTNAQKELCEWEPVSVDKVAGYTPYPEIDMDQLKAAADLINQAQRPLALVGQGVELGNAQDELLAFLEKADIPAGRTMLGLSALPSQHRLNVGMLGMHGNYAVNLKTQETDLIIAIGMRFSGRVTGPVETYAPKAKIIHLDIDFAEIDKNVKTDVAVVADCKASLPALTNLVDKANHSEWISSFEPLNKIEQERVIEPAIHPKGGQLLMGEVVNEVAEATQGDAVLVTDVGQNQLFGCRYFKFPKRRSIVTSGGLGTMGFGLPAGVGALFGVPDRKVVVFMGDGGFQMSIQELGTIMEQRLPLKMILLNNNYLGNVRQWQDMFWEGRRSFTHMLNPRYEDICRAYGISYGLVLSRDELHERVAEMLNATGPYLLECAVDEEDNVLPMTKPGCRVDEMRLSI
;
A
#
# COMPACT_ATOMS: atom_id res chain seq x y z
N MET A 1 32.56 6.58 38.69
CA MET A 1 33.33 5.51 38.05
C MET A 1 33.84 6.08 36.73
N GLN A 2 35.15 6.13 36.57
CA GLN A 2 35.82 6.71 35.40
C GLN A 2 35.66 5.81 34.17
N PRO A 3 35.68 6.36 32.94
CA PRO A 3 35.59 5.55 31.72
C PRO A 3 36.93 4.85 31.43
N THR A 4 36.85 3.58 31.10
CA THR A 4 37.98 2.71 30.71
C THR A 4 38.47 3.06 29.30
N GLU A 5 39.80 3.22 29.19
CA GLU A 5 40.52 3.46 27.91
C GLU A 5 40.43 2.27 26.94
N PRO A 6 40.45 2.54 25.59
CA PRO A 6 40.46 1.47 24.61
C PRO A 6 41.83 0.79 24.48
N VAL A 7 41.82 -0.52 24.42
CA VAL A 7 42.99 -1.39 24.20
C VAL A 7 43.55 -1.18 22.80
N ARG A 8 44.80 -0.72 22.70
CA ARG A 8 45.58 -0.64 21.46
C ARG A 8 46.19 -2.00 21.16
N VAL A 9 45.81 -2.60 20.06
CA VAL A 9 46.54 -3.74 19.47
C VAL A 9 47.57 -3.21 18.49
N HIS A 10 48.85 -3.45 18.76
CA HIS A 10 49.96 -3.14 17.88
C HIS A 10 50.24 -4.30 16.94
N LEU A 11 50.15 -4.07 15.63
CA LEU A 11 50.68 -4.96 14.59
C LEU A 11 51.91 -4.27 13.94
N PRO A 12 53.09 -4.88 13.92
CA PRO A 12 54.27 -4.27 13.30
C PRO A 12 54.30 -4.55 11.80
N GLY A 13 54.50 -3.50 10.99
CA GLY A 13 54.98 -3.65 9.62
C GLY A 13 54.17 -3.08 8.46
N VAL A 14 53.22 -2.14 8.69
CA VAL A 14 52.56 -1.43 7.59
C VAL A 14 52.78 0.09 7.73
N PRO A 15 53.30 0.81 6.71
CA PRO A 15 53.45 2.26 6.79
C PRO A 15 52.08 2.94 6.72
N ILE A 16 51.78 3.71 7.77
CA ILE A 16 50.56 4.55 7.84
C ILE A 16 50.82 5.79 7.00
N PHE A 17 50.18 5.93 5.83
CA PHE A 17 50.03 7.20 5.15
C PHE A 17 48.97 8.03 5.87
N LEU A 18 49.44 9.00 6.68
CA LEU A 18 48.55 9.99 7.30
C LEU A 18 48.14 11.01 6.23
N PHE A 19 46.97 10.89 5.66
CA PHE A 19 46.35 11.98 4.93
C PHE A 19 45.80 13.00 5.93
N MET A 20 46.52 14.12 6.07
CA MET A 20 46.02 15.30 6.77
C MET A 20 44.90 15.92 5.93
N PHE A 21 43.65 15.63 6.28
CA PHE A 21 42.53 16.44 5.79
C PHE A 21 42.52 17.77 6.56
N GLN A 22 42.84 18.85 5.87
CA GLN A 22 42.63 20.22 6.36
C GLN A 22 41.12 20.44 6.51
N HIS A 23 40.62 20.58 7.74
CA HIS A 23 39.27 21.05 8.02
C HIS A 23 39.14 22.50 7.52
N LYS A 24 38.52 22.69 6.35
CA LYS A 24 37.98 23.99 5.96
C LYS A 24 36.71 24.24 6.74
N ASN A 25 36.58 25.40 7.39
CA ASN A 25 35.40 25.88 8.06
C ASN A 25 34.22 26.02 7.07
N TYR A 26 33.14 25.32 7.31
CA TYR A 26 31.96 25.20 6.43
C TYR A 26 30.82 26.19 6.77
N HIS A 27 31.13 27.37 7.33
CA HIS A 27 30.09 28.31 7.76
C HIS A 27 29.74 29.46 6.79
N ASP A 28 30.34 29.52 5.58
CA ASP A 28 30.08 30.58 4.58
C ASP A 28 29.79 29.97 3.20
N MET A 29 28.66 29.19 3.05
CA MET A 29 28.38 28.51 1.78
C MET A 29 26.93 28.75 1.26
N ASP A 30 26.43 29.97 1.33
CA ASP A 30 25.10 30.28 0.73
C ASP A 30 25.15 30.56 -0.79
N GLN A 31 26.34 30.57 -1.43
CA GLN A 31 26.50 30.70 -2.89
C GLN A 31 27.59 29.80 -3.49
N ALA A 32 27.94 28.71 -2.85
CA ALA A 32 28.98 27.81 -3.35
C ALA A 32 28.43 26.77 -4.31
N MET A 33 29.24 26.43 -5.33
CA MET A 33 29.05 25.27 -6.19
C MET A 33 28.89 24.00 -5.34
N ILE A 34 27.83 23.23 -5.55
CA ILE A 34 27.54 22.00 -4.81
C ILE A 34 27.54 20.79 -5.76
N THR A 35 27.76 19.60 -5.21
CA THR A 35 27.65 18.37 -6.02
C THR A 35 26.20 18.05 -6.35
N GLY A 36 25.97 17.30 -7.43
CA GLY A 36 24.63 16.78 -7.73
C GLY A 36 24.05 15.93 -6.60
N ALA A 37 24.88 15.21 -5.86
CA ALA A 37 24.47 14.47 -4.66
C ALA A 37 23.94 15.41 -3.56
N GLU A 38 24.62 16.53 -3.32
CA GLU A 38 24.15 17.56 -2.38
C GLU A 38 22.88 18.25 -2.90
N ALA A 39 22.79 18.52 -4.21
CA ALA A 39 21.59 19.06 -4.84
C ALA A 39 20.38 18.14 -4.66
N LEU A 40 20.58 16.82 -4.73
CA LEU A 40 19.52 15.85 -4.44
C LEU A 40 19.02 15.98 -3.00
N MET A 41 19.89 16.07 -2.00
CA MET A 41 19.49 16.24 -0.61
C MET A 41 18.69 17.53 -0.39
N ARG A 42 19.13 18.63 -0.96
CA ARG A 42 18.40 19.91 -0.88
C ARG A 42 17.05 19.86 -1.58
N ALA A 43 16.96 19.19 -2.74
CA ALA A 43 15.71 19.01 -3.46
C ALA A 43 14.71 18.13 -2.69
N LEU A 44 15.15 17.01 -2.11
CA LEU A 44 14.30 16.17 -1.26
C LEU A 44 13.78 16.91 -0.03
N LYS A 45 14.63 17.75 0.58
CA LYS A 45 14.21 18.61 1.69
C LYS A 45 13.15 19.64 1.25
N ALA A 46 13.32 20.25 0.09
CA ALA A 46 12.35 21.21 -0.47
C ALA A 46 10.97 20.54 -0.76
N GLU A 47 10.97 19.26 -1.12
CA GLU A 47 9.73 18.45 -1.29
C GLU A 47 9.14 17.92 0.03
N GLY A 48 9.74 18.26 1.18
CA GLY A 48 9.23 17.89 2.51
C GLY A 48 9.44 16.42 2.87
N VAL A 49 10.48 15.78 2.30
CA VAL A 49 10.83 14.40 2.65
C VAL A 49 11.34 14.33 4.08
N GLU A 50 10.83 13.39 4.87
CA GLU A 50 11.25 13.13 6.25
C GLU A 50 11.94 11.76 6.38
N THR A 51 11.48 10.76 5.61
CA THR A 51 11.95 9.39 5.71
C THR A 51 12.34 8.84 4.34
N ILE A 52 13.49 8.21 4.27
CA ILE A 52 14.04 7.55 3.07
C ILE A 52 14.29 6.09 3.42
N PHE A 53 13.73 5.17 2.64
CA PHE A 53 13.97 3.74 2.74
C PHE A 53 15.02 3.35 1.71
N GLY A 54 16.08 2.65 2.08
CA GLY A 54 17.10 2.41 1.08
C GLY A 54 18.15 1.37 1.44
N TYR A 55 18.97 1.06 0.44
CA TYR A 55 20.10 0.16 0.56
C TYR A 55 21.30 0.71 -0.22
N PRO A 56 22.46 0.96 0.43
CA PRO A 56 23.64 1.53 -0.20
C PRO A 56 24.33 0.56 -1.16
N GLY A 57 25.10 1.13 -2.11
CA GLY A 57 25.97 0.36 -3.00
C GLY A 57 26.89 1.31 -3.78
N GLY A 58 27.77 0.76 -4.62
CA GLY A 58 28.86 1.50 -5.27
C GLY A 58 28.41 2.71 -6.09
N ALA A 59 27.37 2.53 -6.92
CA ALA A 59 26.92 3.58 -7.85
C ALA A 59 26.05 4.67 -7.22
N ILE A 60 25.73 4.58 -5.93
CA ILE A 60 24.97 5.61 -5.18
C ILE A 60 25.79 6.18 -4.01
N MET A 61 27.05 5.77 -3.88
CA MET A 61 27.93 6.18 -2.78
C MET A 61 28.03 7.70 -2.59
N PRO A 62 28.17 8.53 -3.65
CA PRO A 62 28.23 9.99 -3.45
C PRO A 62 26.97 10.57 -2.82
N VAL A 63 25.81 9.98 -3.11
CA VAL A 63 24.53 10.38 -2.49
C VAL A 63 24.49 9.98 -1.01
N TYR A 64 24.96 8.78 -0.67
CA TYR A 64 25.03 8.34 0.75
C TYR A 64 26.06 9.15 1.55
N ASP A 65 27.16 9.59 0.93
CA ASP A 65 28.11 10.54 1.55
C ASP A 65 27.45 11.89 1.86
N ALA A 66 26.68 12.43 0.91
CA ALA A 66 25.89 13.64 1.15
C ALA A 66 24.83 13.41 2.24
N LEU A 67 24.08 12.31 2.18
CA LEU A 67 23.02 11.94 3.14
C LEU A 67 23.54 11.85 4.57
N TYR A 68 24.79 11.42 4.79
CA TYR A 68 25.42 11.34 6.11
C TYR A 68 25.35 12.68 6.88
N ARG A 69 25.47 13.82 6.17
CA ARG A 69 25.38 15.14 6.79
C ARG A 69 23.97 15.51 7.23
N TYR A 70 22.95 14.94 6.60
CA TYR A 70 21.53 15.21 6.87
C TYR A 70 20.88 14.24 7.86
N THR A 71 21.60 13.19 8.26
CA THR A 71 21.12 12.16 9.20
C THR A 71 21.84 12.17 10.54
N ARG A 72 22.68 13.20 10.83
CA ARG A 72 23.42 13.31 12.10
C ARG A 72 22.45 13.42 13.27
N PRO A 73 22.73 12.74 14.40
CA PRO A 73 21.81 12.74 15.55
C PRO A 73 21.51 14.10 16.15
N THR A 74 22.40 15.08 15.96
CA THR A 74 22.29 16.44 16.55
C THR A 74 21.33 17.35 15.78
N ASP A 75 21.14 17.12 14.49
CA ASP A 75 20.40 17.99 13.59
C ASP A 75 19.79 17.23 12.39
N ALA A 76 19.35 16.00 12.62
CA ALA A 76 18.81 15.13 11.58
C ALA A 76 17.65 15.82 10.82
N GLN A 77 17.83 15.98 9.51
CA GLN A 77 16.82 16.52 8.61
C GLN A 77 16.07 15.41 7.87
N PHE A 78 16.69 14.24 7.76
CA PHE A 78 16.10 13.01 7.25
C PHE A 78 16.30 11.88 8.23
N ARG A 79 15.36 10.93 8.21
CA ARG A 79 15.54 9.60 8.74
C ARG A 79 15.83 8.66 7.58
N HIS A 80 16.95 7.94 7.63
CA HIS A 80 17.23 6.86 6.70
C HIS A 80 16.95 5.52 7.38
N VAL A 81 16.18 4.67 6.72
CA VAL A 81 15.84 3.32 7.17
C VAL A 81 16.57 2.32 6.26
N LEU A 82 17.58 1.67 6.83
CA LEU A 82 18.31 0.63 6.12
C LEU A 82 17.46 -0.65 6.08
N VAL A 83 16.93 -0.97 4.92
CA VAL A 83 16.22 -2.22 4.65
C VAL A 83 17.20 -3.39 4.45
N ARG A 84 16.70 -4.60 4.26
CA ARG A 84 17.54 -5.78 3.98
C ARG A 84 17.43 -6.27 2.55
N HIS A 85 16.50 -5.70 1.79
CA HIS A 85 16.30 -5.96 0.36
C HIS A 85 15.68 -4.74 -0.31
N GLU A 86 16.07 -4.39 -1.53
CA GLU A 86 15.61 -3.18 -2.21
C GLU A 86 14.11 -3.22 -2.57
N GLN A 87 13.54 -4.39 -2.83
CA GLN A 87 12.09 -4.55 -2.97
C GLN A 87 11.37 -4.07 -1.70
N ALA A 88 11.90 -4.43 -0.53
CA ALA A 88 11.36 -3.99 0.75
C ALA A 88 11.42 -2.47 0.94
N ALA A 89 12.43 -1.79 0.39
CA ALA A 89 12.49 -0.32 0.41
C ALA A 89 11.28 0.30 -0.27
N VAL A 90 10.87 -0.24 -1.44
CA VAL A 90 9.70 0.28 -2.17
C VAL A 90 8.40 -0.07 -1.46
N HIS A 91 8.26 -1.28 -0.91
CA HIS A 91 7.07 -1.64 -0.13
C HIS A 91 6.94 -0.83 1.16
N ALA A 92 8.06 -0.54 1.85
CA ALA A 92 8.05 0.36 3.01
C ALA A 92 7.67 1.79 2.59
N ALA A 93 8.21 2.30 1.49
CA ALA A 93 7.81 3.59 0.93
C ALA A 93 6.30 3.64 0.60
N GLN A 94 5.73 2.53 0.09
CA GLN A 94 4.28 2.42 -0.14
C GLN A 94 3.49 2.43 1.17
N GLY A 95 3.89 1.65 2.17
CA GLY A 95 3.24 1.63 3.49
C GLY A 95 3.21 3.04 4.10
N TYR A 96 4.36 3.74 4.07
CA TYR A 96 4.45 5.14 4.49
C TYR A 96 3.49 6.06 3.73
N ALA A 97 3.48 5.96 2.39
CA ALA A 97 2.67 6.85 1.55
C ALA A 97 1.16 6.66 1.80
N ARG A 98 0.69 5.43 1.91
CA ARG A 98 -0.73 5.12 2.08
C ARG A 98 -1.31 5.65 3.38
N VAL A 99 -0.57 5.54 4.49
CA VAL A 99 -1.06 5.99 5.79
C VAL A 99 -0.85 7.47 6.01
N SER A 100 0.26 8.06 5.52
CA SER A 100 0.58 9.48 5.72
C SER A 100 -0.04 10.40 4.67
N GLY A 101 -0.36 9.89 3.48
CA GLY A 101 -0.78 10.70 2.33
C GLY A 101 0.37 11.48 1.68
N ARG A 102 1.62 11.22 2.05
CA ARG A 102 2.84 11.83 1.49
C ARG A 102 3.48 10.92 0.44
N VAL A 103 4.38 11.46 -0.35
CA VAL A 103 5.17 10.65 -1.30
C VAL A 103 6.20 9.82 -0.54
N GLY A 104 6.22 8.52 -0.77
CA GLY A 104 7.26 7.63 -0.25
C GLY A 104 8.54 7.72 -1.07
N VAL A 105 9.70 7.57 -0.44
CA VAL A 105 11.00 7.68 -1.12
C VAL A 105 11.84 6.43 -0.90
N SER A 106 12.35 5.86 -1.99
CA SER A 106 13.30 4.74 -1.97
C SER A 106 14.62 5.17 -2.62
N LEU A 107 15.76 4.80 -2.01
CA LEU A 107 17.11 5.14 -2.46
C LEU A 107 17.97 3.87 -2.55
N VAL A 108 18.38 3.49 -3.77
CA VAL A 108 19.05 2.21 -4.03
C VAL A 108 20.24 2.39 -4.99
N THR A 109 21.08 1.36 -5.11
CA THR A 109 22.17 1.34 -6.07
C THR A 109 21.75 0.88 -7.46
N SER A 110 22.70 0.80 -8.41
CA SER A 110 22.50 0.34 -9.79
C SER A 110 22.36 -1.19 -9.91
N GLY A 111 22.13 -1.65 -11.12
CA GLY A 111 22.08 -3.08 -11.47
C GLY A 111 21.06 -3.84 -10.65
N PRO A 112 21.48 -4.87 -9.88
CA PRO A 112 20.55 -5.66 -9.08
C PRO A 112 19.82 -4.84 -8.02
N GLY A 113 20.43 -3.79 -7.46
CA GLY A 113 19.76 -2.90 -6.52
C GLY A 113 18.58 -2.16 -7.16
N ALA A 114 18.75 -1.70 -8.38
CA ALA A 114 17.68 -1.06 -9.15
C ALA A 114 16.63 -2.06 -9.62
N THR A 115 17.03 -3.21 -10.19
CA THR A 115 16.08 -4.21 -10.70
C THR A 115 15.26 -4.88 -9.60
N ASN A 116 15.80 -5.04 -8.39
CA ASN A 116 15.06 -5.54 -7.24
C ASN A 116 13.88 -4.62 -6.83
N THR A 117 13.87 -3.34 -7.23
CA THR A 117 12.77 -2.43 -6.94
C THR A 117 11.54 -2.63 -7.85
N LEU A 118 11.72 -3.25 -9.02
CA LEU A 118 10.71 -3.25 -10.10
C LEU A 118 9.39 -3.90 -9.70
N THR A 119 9.42 -4.98 -8.91
CA THR A 119 8.18 -5.56 -8.36
C THR A 119 7.42 -4.53 -7.51
N GLY A 120 8.13 -3.81 -6.64
CA GLY A 120 7.52 -2.76 -5.82
C GLY A 120 7.02 -1.57 -6.65
N VAL A 121 7.72 -1.22 -7.73
CA VAL A 121 7.27 -0.17 -8.68
C VAL A 121 5.98 -0.59 -9.38
N ALA A 122 5.92 -1.83 -9.90
CA ALA A 122 4.72 -2.37 -10.54
C ALA A 122 3.53 -2.43 -9.56
N ASP A 123 3.78 -2.83 -8.32
CA ASP A 123 2.77 -2.86 -7.25
C ASP A 123 2.23 -1.45 -6.95
N ALA A 124 3.11 -0.47 -6.80
CA ALA A 124 2.74 0.93 -6.58
C ALA A 124 1.93 1.51 -7.76
N MET A 125 2.26 1.12 -9.01
CA MET A 125 1.51 1.55 -10.19
C MET A 125 0.10 0.96 -10.22
N MET A 126 -0.03 -0.33 -9.91
CA MET A 126 -1.33 -1.00 -9.87
C MET A 126 -2.26 -0.44 -8.81
N ASP A 127 -1.71 -0.03 -7.67
CA ASP A 127 -2.46 0.48 -6.52
C ASP A 127 -2.43 2.01 -6.39
N SER A 128 -1.95 2.70 -7.43
CA SER A 128 -1.93 4.18 -7.48
C SER A 128 -1.24 4.82 -6.27
N THR A 129 -0.13 4.23 -5.79
CA THR A 129 0.60 4.69 -4.62
C THR A 129 1.72 5.65 -5.02
N PRO A 130 1.75 6.89 -4.51
CA PRO A 130 2.78 7.86 -4.86
C PRO A 130 4.12 7.50 -4.20
N VAL A 131 5.08 7.05 -5.00
CA VAL A 131 6.45 6.77 -4.55
C VAL A 131 7.47 7.29 -5.57
N VAL A 132 8.62 7.76 -5.09
CA VAL A 132 9.76 8.16 -5.91
C VAL A 132 10.93 7.23 -5.61
N ILE A 133 11.36 6.50 -6.61
CA ILE A 133 12.50 5.59 -6.54
C ILE A 133 13.70 6.31 -7.15
N ILE A 134 14.79 6.44 -6.40
CA ILE A 134 16.05 7.03 -6.85
C ILE A 134 17.09 5.93 -6.87
N ALA A 135 17.53 5.54 -8.05
CA ALA A 135 18.53 4.50 -8.23
C ALA A 135 19.83 5.08 -8.76
N GLY A 136 20.95 4.64 -8.20
CA GLY A 136 22.26 4.94 -8.78
C GLY A 136 22.44 4.29 -10.14
N GLN A 137 23.35 4.82 -10.94
CA GLN A 137 23.72 4.28 -12.24
C GLN A 137 25.22 4.43 -12.47
N VAL A 138 25.78 3.59 -13.33
CA VAL A 138 27.15 3.78 -13.82
C VAL A 138 27.32 5.15 -14.49
N SER A 139 28.53 5.60 -14.73
CA SER A 139 28.76 6.87 -15.43
C SER A 139 28.15 6.83 -16.85
N ILE A 140 27.64 7.97 -17.33
CA ILE A 140 27.08 8.10 -18.68
C ILE A 140 28.05 7.59 -19.76
N SER A 141 29.36 7.76 -19.57
CA SER A 141 30.37 7.24 -20.50
C SER A 141 30.47 5.72 -20.56
N GLN A 142 29.89 5.03 -19.59
CA GLN A 142 29.89 3.56 -19.49
C GLN A 142 28.56 2.93 -19.92
N LEU A 143 27.53 3.74 -20.17
CA LEU A 143 26.22 3.24 -20.60
C LEU A 143 26.32 2.60 -21.99
N GLY A 144 25.67 1.43 -22.13
CA GLY A 144 25.69 0.64 -23.37
C GLY A 144 26.98 -0.12 -23.61
N THR A 145 27.82 -0.29 -22.58
CA THR A 145 29.09 -1.02 -22.68
C THR A 145 29.12 -2.32 -21.89
N ASP A 146 27.97 -2.76 -21.35
CA ASP A 146 27.85 -3.90 -20.43
C ASP A 146 28.74 -3.73 -19.18
N ALA A 147 28.84 -2.49 -18.69
CA ALA A 147 29.61 -2.16 -17.49
C ALA A 147 29.07 -2.89 -16.26
N PHE A 148 29.96 -3.15 -15.28
CA PHE A 148 29.57 -3.83 -14.05
C PHE A 148 28.39 -3.12 -13.36
N GLN A 149 27.30 -3.88 -13.12
CA GLN A 149 26.04 -3.40 -12.54
C GLN A 149 25.32 -2.32 -13.38
N GLU A 150 25.54 -2.29 -14.68
CA GLU A 150 24.73 -1.50 -15.61
C GLU A 150 23.39 -2.19 -15.86
N VAL A 151 22.33 -1.41 -16.00
CA VAL A 151 21.02 -1.83 -16.50
C VAL A 151 20.31 -0.62 -17.12
N ASP A 152 19.58 -0.80 -18.21
CA ASP A 152 18.67 0.23 -18.72
C ASP A 152 17.42 0.35 -17.82
N LEU A 153 17.61 1.01 -16.68
CA LEU A 153 16.53 1.16 -15.70
C LEU A 153 15.37 1.97 -16.25
N VAL A 154 15.62 2.99 -17.04
CA VAL A 154 14.55 3.81 -17.65
C VAL A 154 13.68 2.97 -18.56
N GLY A 155 14.30 2.14 -19.42
CA GLY A 155 13.59 1.27 -20.33
C GLY A 155 12.72 0.22 -19.61
N VAL A 156 13.27 -0.46 -18.60
CA VAL A 156 12.52 -1.51 -17.87
C VAL A 156 11.46 -0.95 -16.92
N ALA A 157 11.61 0.28 -16.43
CA ALA A 157 10.65 0.92 -15.54
C ALA A 157 9.51 1.64 -16.29
N GLN A 158 9.69 1.99 -17.57
CA GLN A 158 8.73 2.77 -18.34
C GLN A 158 7.30 2.20 -18.34
N PRO A 159 7.06 0.89 -18.57
CA PRO A 159 5.69 0.34 -18.62
C PRO A 159 5.02 0.23 -17.23
N ILE A 160 5.76 0.33 -16.16
CA ILE A 160 5.28 0.13 -14.78
C ILE A 160 5.39 1.38 -13.89
N SER A 161 5.66 2.55 -14.48
CA SER A 161 5.76 3.83 -13.76
C SER A 161 5.04 4.95 -14.50
N LYS A 162 4.67 6.01 -13.78
CA LYS A 162 4.09 7.21 -14.41
C LYS A 162 5.12 7.99 -15.20
N TRP A 163 6.36 7.96 -14.76
CA TRP A 163 7.50 8.60 -15.40
C TRP A 163 8.80 7.95 -14.95
N SER A 164 9.70 7.73 -15.89
CA SER A 164 11.07 7.31 -15.63
C SER A 164 12.03 8.28 -16.33
N TYR A 165 13.11 8.68 -15.63
CA TYR A 165 14.02 9.69 -16.16
C TYR A 165 15.46 9.46 -15.70
N GLN A 166 16.41 9.60 -16.62
CA GLN A 166 17.84 9.57 -16.32
C GLN A 166 18.37 10.98 -16.13
N ILE A 167 18.89 11.29 -14.93
CA ILE A 167 19.49 12.60 -14.58
C ILE A 167 20.90 12.67 -15.15
N ARG A 168 21.10 13.41 -16.21
CA ARG A 168 22.37 13.42 -16.95
C ARG A 168 23.41 14.42 -16.44
N SER A 169 23.00 15.43 -15.68
CA SER A 169 23.84 16.51 -15.18
C SER A 169 23.38 16.94 -13.79
N ALA A 170 24.30 17.42 -12.95
CA ALA A 170 23.99 17.93 -11.63
C ALA A 170 22.98 19.11 -11.65
N LYS A 171 23.03 19.95 -12.67
CA LYS A 171 22.08 21.09 -12.83
C LYS A 171 20.63 20.66 -13.03
N ASP A 172 20.39 19.43 -13.50
CA ASP A 172 19.05 18.92 -13.77
C ASP A 172 18.40 18.31 -12.53
N VAL A 173 19.15 18.09 -11.44
CA VAL A 173 18.70 17.38 -10.24
C VAL A 173 17.48 18.03 -9.60
N ALA A 174 17.55 19.35 -9.32
CA ALA A 174 16.45 20.06 -8.66
C ALA A 174 15.15 19.99 -9.47
N TRP A 175 15.24 20.19 -10.78
CA TRP A 175 14.10 20.06 -11.68
C TRP A 175 13.57 18.64 -11.77
N ALA A 176 14.45 17.65 -11.90
CA ALA A 176 14.03 16.24 -12.03
C ALA A 176 13.31 15.75 -10.77
N VAL A 177 13.82 16.10 -9.58
CA VAL A 177 13.19 15.74 -8.30
C VAL A 177 11.84 16.43 -8.14
N SER A 178 11.75 17.75 -8.33
CA SER A 178 10.49 18.47 -8.20
C SER A 178 9.43 17.95 -9.20
N ARG A 179 9.84 17.68 -10.43
CA ARG A 179 8.95 17.07 -11.45
C ARG A 179 8.52 15.65 -11.05
N ALA A 180 9.41 14.84 -10.49
CA ALA A 180 9.10 13.49 -10.03
C ALA A 180 8.04 13.51 -8.95
N PHE A 181 8.18 14.37 -7.95
CA PHE A 181 7.22 14.52 -6.87
C PHE A 181 5.88 15.06 -7.36
N PHE A 182 5.90 16.06 -8.25
CA PHE A 182 4.69 16.58 -8.88
C PHE A 182 3.92 15.47 -9.60
N ILE A 183 4.58 14.70 -10.48
CA ILE A 183 3.96 13.61 -11.23
C ILE A 183 3.47 12.48 -10.30
N ALA A 184 4.27 12.13 -9.27
CA ALA A 184 3.92 11.04 -8.38
C ALA A 184 2.63 11.30 -7.60
N ARG A 185 2.43 12.55 -7.10
CA ARG A 185 1.32 12.90 -6.21
C ARG A 185 0.07 13.48 -6.87
N THR A 186 0.14 13.89 -8.16
CA THR A 186 -0.97 14.58 -8.84
C THR A 186 -1.69 13.69 -9.83
N GLY A 187 -2.93 14.07 -10.18
CA GLY A 187 -3.82 13.24 -10.97
C GLY A 187 -4.07 11.90 -10.29
N ARG A 188 -4.14 10.81 -11.02
CA ARG A 188 -4.03 9.47 -10.43
C ARG A 188 -2.60 9.30 -9.90
N PRO A 189 -2.38 9.15 -8.59
CA PRO A 189 -1.04 8.99 -8.04
C PRO A 189 -0.34 7.72 -8.55
N GLY A 190 0.99 7.67 -8.40
CA GLY A 190 1.73 6.47 -8.80
C GLY A 190 3.26 6.65 -8.73
N PRO A 191 4.03 5.61 -9.06
CA PRO A 191 5.48 5.60 -8.94
C PRO A 191 6.17 6.41 -10.03
N VAL A 192 7.30 7.00 -9.63
CA VAL A 192 8.27 7.64 -10.55
C VAL A 192 9.65 7.08 -10.26
N VAL A 193 10.43 6.83 -11.31
CA VAL A 193 11.78 6.27 -11.22
C VAL A 193 12.80 7.27 -11.76
N LEU A 194 13.77 7.62 -10.91
CA LEU A 194 14.90 8.46 -11.27
C LEU A 194 16.18 7.61 -11.33
N ASP A 195 16.80 7.58 -12.49
CA ASP A 195 18.08 6.93 -12.75
C ASP A 195 19.19 7.99 -12.64
N PHE A 196 20.15 7.82 -11.69
CA PHE A 196 21.09 8.86 -11.31
C PHE A 196 22.55 8.44 -11.51
N PRO A 197 23.14 8.69 -12.70
CA PRO A 197 24.51 8.32 -13.02
C PRO A 197 25.55 8.97 -12.12
N THR A 198 26.63 8.22 -11.81
CA THR A 198 27.69 8.64 -10.88
C THR A 198 28.42 9.92 -11.27
N ASN A 199 28.55 10.21 -12.58
CA ASN A 199 29.12 11.50 -13.03
C ASN A 199 28.22 12.67 -12.62
N ALA A 200 26.90 12.58 -12.82
CA ALA A 200 25.97 13.64 -12.43
C ALA A 200 25.89 13.81 -10.91
N GLN A 201 26.08 12.72 -10.12
CA GLN A 201 26.17 12.80 -8.66
C GLN A 201 27.38 13.61 -8.19
N LYS A 202 28.52 13.53 -8.90
CA LYS A 202 29.79 14.16 -8.53
C LYS A 202 30.01 15.53 -9.17
N GLU A 203 29.38 15.83 -10.29
CA GLU A 203 29.46 17.10 -11.00
C GLU A 203 29.06 18.26 -10.09
N LEU A 204 29.71 19.41 -10.26
CA LEU A 204 29.40 20.63 -9.52
C LEU A 204 28.34 21.46 -10.26
N CYS A 205 27.39 22.01 -9.56
CA CYS A 205 26.40 22.95 -10.07
C CYS A 205 26.15 24.09 -9.08
N GLU A 206 25.66 25.20 -9.58
CA GLU A 206 25.00 26.20 -8.75
C GLU A 206 23.68 25.67 -8.25
N TRP A 207 23.36 25.90 -6.97
CA TRP A 207 22.10 25.48 -6.41
C TRP A 207 21.04 26.56 -6.59
N GLU A 208 19.98 26.18 -7.29
CA GLU A 208 18.75 26.97 -7.35
C GLU A 208 17.56 26.08 -6.99
N PRO A 209 16.70 26.48 -6.04
CA PRO A 209 15.48 25.74 -5.76
C PRO A 209 14.53 25.83 -6.96
N VAL A 210 13.99 24.69 -7.38
CA VAL A 210 13.02 24.57 -8.47
C VAL A 210 11.72 24.01 -7.94
N SER A 211 10.60 24.63 -8.31
CA SER A 211 9.26 24.12 -8.07
C SER A 211 8.56 23.90 -9.41
N VAL A 212 8.21 22.64 -9.68
CA VAL A 212 7.43 22.26 -10.86
C VAL A 212 5.96 22.15 -10.45
N ASP A 213 5.14 23.02 -11.01
CA ASP A 213 3.68 23.06 -10.82
C ASP A 213 2.90 22.69 -12.09
N LYS A 214 3.60 22.54 -13.22
CA LYS A 214 3.02 22.21 -14.52
C LYS A 214 3.96 21.36 -15.36
N VAL A 215 3.40 20.38 -16.05
CA VAL A 215 4.11 19.55 -17.05
C VAL A 215 3.34 19.63 -18.36
N ALA A 216 4.05 19.96 -19.45
CA ALA A 216 3.40 20.06 -20.77
C ALA A 216 2.73 18.73 -21.17
N GLY A 217 1.49 18.81 -21.62
CA GLY A 217 0.71 17.64 -22.01
C GLY A 217 0.15 16.80 -20.85
N TYR A 218 0.27 17.28 -19.59
CA TYR A 218 -0.27 16.61 -18.40
C TYR A 218 -1.25 17.52 -17.67
N THR A 219 -2.51 17.09 -17.58
CA THR A 219 -3.60 17.78 -16.88
C THR A 219 -4.01 16.93 -15.67
N PRO A 220 -3.39 17.16 -14.50
CA PRO A 220 -3.61 16.29 -13.33
C PRO A 220 -5.01 16.43 -12.73
N TYR A 221 -5.64 17.60 -12.86
CA TYR A 221 -6.96 17.91 -12.34
C TYR A 221 -7.82 18.42 -13.48
N PRO A 222 -8.56 17.53 -14.20
CA PRO A 222 -9.49 17.93 -15.23
C PRO A 222 -10.56 18.88 -14.68
N GLU A 223 -10.96 19.86 -15.48
CA GLU A 223 -12.11 20.71 -15.16
C GLU A 223 -13.41 19.90 -15.17
N ILE A 224 -14.30 20.15 -14.24
CA ILE A 224 -15.57 19.44 -14.16
C ILE A 224 -16.44 19.83 -15.36
N ASP A 225 -16.85 18.87 -16.15
CA ASP A 225 -17.89 19.04 -17.15
C ASP A 225 -19.25 19.13 -16.45
N MET A 226 -19.79 20.34 -16.39
CA MET A 226 -21.05 20.61 -15.69
C MET A 226 -22.27 19.98 -16.37
N ASP A 227 -22.22 19.71 -17.66
CA ASP A 227 -23.33 19.04 -18.36
C ASP A 227 -23.34 17.55 -18.04
N GLN A 228 -22.16 16.89 -17.99
CA GLN A 228 -22.04 15.53 -17.46
C GLN A 228 -22.44 15.44 -16.00
N LEU A 229 -22.07 16.42 -15.17
CA LEU A 229 -22.42 16.44 -13.76
C LEU A 229 -23.94 16.57 -13.54
N LYS A 230 -24.62 17.41 -14.33
CA LYS A 230 -26.09 17.51 -14.33
C LYS A 230 -26.75 16.22 -14.79
N ALA A 231 -26.24 15.61 -15.88
CA ALA A 231 -26.76 14.34 -16.37
C ALA A 231 -26.61 13.24 -15.31
N ALA A 232 -25.49 13.22 -14.55
CA ALA A 232 -25.32 12.33 -13.41
C ALA A 232 -26.37 12.60 -12.31
N ALA A 233 -26.59 13.86 -11.94
CA ALA A 233 -27.59 14.22 -10.95
C ALA A 233 -29.02 13.83 -11.37
N ASP A 234 -29.37 14.02 -12.64
CA ASP A 234 -30.68 13.62 -13.18
C ASP A 234 -30.91 12.11 -13.10
N LEU A 235 -29.88 11.29 -13.39
CA LEU A 235 -29.96 9.85 -13.22
C LEU A 235 -30.12 9.45 -11.76
N ILE A 236 -29.38 10.10 -10.85
CA ILE A 236 -29.45 9.84 -9.41
C ILE A 236 -30.85 10.18 -8.86
N ASN A 237 -31.41 11.33 -9.24
CA ASN A 237 -32.72 11.78 -8.79
C ASN A 237 -33.87 10.89 -9.28
N GLN A 238 -33.66 10.14 -10.37
CA GLN A 238 -34.66 9.21 -10.93
C GLN A 238 -34.51 7.76 -10.42
N ALA A 239 -33.35 7.40 -9.87
CA ALA A 239 -33.06 6.03 -9.46
C ALA A 239 -33.95 5.57 -8.30
N GLN A 240 -34.40 4.32 -8.37
CA GLN A 240 -35.19 3.68 -7.31
C GLN A 240 -34.34 2.74 -6.46
N ARG A 241 -33.28 2.18 -7.04
CA ARG A 241 -32.38 1.22 -6.40
C ARG A 241 -30.93 1.56 -6.70
N PRO A 242 -30.47 2.80 -6.34
CA PRO A 242 -29.10 3.21 -6.58
C PRO A 242 -28.13 2.45 -5.66
N LEU A 243 -26.89 2.22 -6.17
CA LEU A 243 -25.78 1.65 -5.40
C LEU A 243 -24.49 2.41 -5.73
N ALA A 244 -23.85 2.97 -4.70
CA ALA A 244 -22.52 3.55 -4.84
C ALA A 244 -21.44 2.46 -4.69
N LEU A 245 -20.44 2.49 -5.58
CA LEU A 245 -19.25 1.63 -5.51
C LEU A 245 -18.05 2.50 -5.19
N VAL A 246 -17.55 2.37 -3.97
CA VAL A 246 -16.51 3.25 -3.42
C VAL A 246 -15.14 2.61 -3.53
N GLY A 247 -14.25 3.23 -4.29
CA GLY A 247 -12.87 2.81 -4.46
C GLY A 247 -11.86 3.62 -3.65
N GLN A 248 -10.59 3.28 -3.84
CA GLN A 248 -9.46 3.96 -3.20
C GLN A 248 -9.33 5.43 -3.62
N GLY A 249 -9.83 5.81 -4.81
CA GLY A 249 -9.75 7.19 -5.30
C GLY A 249 -10.33 8.21 -4.33
N VAL A 250 -11.33 7.83 -3.54
CA VAL A 250 -11.89 8.69 -2.47
C VAL A 250 -10.85 8.98 -1.38
N GLU A 251 -10.05 7.98 -0.99
CA GLU A 251 -8.98 8.19 0.00
C GLU A 251 -7.80 8.96 -0.57
N LEU A 252 -7.42 8.66 -1.81
CA LEU A 252 -6.34 9.35 -2.50
C LEU A 252 -6.66 10.84 -2.71
N GLY A 253 -7.91 11.16 -3.02
CA GLY A 253 -8.43 12.53 -3.14
C GLY A 253 -8.74 13.19 -1.79
N ASN A 254 -8.61 12.51 -0.64
CA ASN A 254 -9.05 13.00 0.68
C ASN A 254 -10.51 13.47 0.70
N ALA A 255 -11.40 12.75 0.00
CA ALA A 255 -12.79 13.12 -0.27
C ALA A 255 -13.82 12.36 0.59
N GLN A 256 -13.42 11.82 1.76
CA GLN A 256 -14.30 11.00 2.60
C GLN A 256 -15.46 11.80 3.20
N ASP A 257 -15.22 13.05 3.61
CA ASP A 257 -16.27 13.91 4.18
C ASP A 257 -17.28 14.29 3.10
N GLU A 258 -16.81 14.56 1.88
CA GLU A 258 -17.63 14.86 0.71
C GLU A 258 -18.44 13.63 0.26
N LEU A 259 -17.84 12.45 0.31
CA LEU A 259 -18.53 11.19 0.06
C LEU A 259 -19.67 10.99 1.05
N LEU A 260 -19.41 11.16 2.34
CA LEU A 260 -20.44 11.02 3.39
C LEU A 260 -21.60 11.99 3.16
N ALA A 261 -21.32 13.27 2.92
CA ALA A 261 -22.34 14.27 2.67
C ALA A 261 -23.20 13.94 1.43
N PHE A 262 -22.57 13.42 0.37
CA PHE A 262 -23.26 12.95 -0.83
C PHE A 262 -24.19 11.76 -0.54
N LEU A 263 -23.63 10.71 0.07
CA LEU A 263 -24.39 9.49 0.36
C LEU A 263 -25.56 9.75 1.32
N GLU A 264 -25.35 10.58 2.34
CA GLU A 264 -26.40 10.92 3.30
C GLU A 264 -27.52 11.77 2.70
N LYS A 265 -27.20 12.73 1.83
CA LYS A 265 -28.21 13.56 1.15
C LYS A 265 -29.06 12.73 0.19
N ALA A 266 -28.41 11.90 -0.62
CA ALA A 266 -29.09 11.07 -1.62
C ALA A 266 -29.58 9.73 -1.07
N ASP A 267 -29.30 9.41 0.20
CA ASP A 267 -29.68 8.17 0.91
C ASP A 267 -29.29 6.89 0.14
N ILE A 268 -28.05 6.85 -0.39
CA ILE A 268 -27.55 5.78 -1.27
C ILE A 268 -26.70 4.79 -0.48
N PRO A 269 -27.01 3.49 -0.51
CA PRO A 269 -26.15 2.46 0.05
C PRO A 269 -24.84 2.35 -0.74
N ALA A 270 -23.73 2.06 -0.05
CA ALA A 270 -22.41 2.03 -0.63
C ALA A 270 -21.65 0.73 -0.34
N GLY A 271 -21.25 0.03 -1.40
CA GLY A 271 -20.30 -1.07 -1.35
C GLY A 271 -18.87 -0.55 -1.55
N ARG A 272 -17.91 -1.12 -0.83
CA ARG A 272 -16.50 -0.70 -0.87
C ARG A 272 -15.64 -1.74 -1.59
N THR A 273 -14.69 -1.29 -2.41
CA THR A 273 -13.65 -2.19 -2.92
C THR A 273 -12.64 -2.50 -1.80
N MET A 274 -11.82 -3.54 -1.97
CA MET A 274 -10.78 -3.90 -1.00
C MET A 274 -9.87 -2.71 -0.64
N LEU A 275 -9.40 -1.95 -1.62
CA LEU A 275 -8.57 -0.76 -1.38
C LEU A 275 -9.36 0.48 -0.91
N GLY A 276 -10.69 0.45 -0.99
CA GLY A 276 -11.58 1.51 -0.52
C GLY A 276 -12.19 1.23 0.86
N LEU A 277 -11.77 0.19 1.57
CA LEU A 277 -12.41 -0.25 2.82
C LEU A 277 -12.41 0.83 3.92
N SER A 278 -11.41 1.69 4.00
CA SER A 278 -11.37 2.78 4.98
C SER A 278 -11.88 4.14 4.45
N ALA A 279 -12.41 4.17 3.22
CA ALA A 279 -13.04 5.39 2.66
C ALA A 279 -14.41 5.71 3.28
N LEU A 280 -15.09 4.70 3.82
CA LEU A 280 -16.37 4.84 4.52
C LEU A 280 -16.28 4.05 5.84
N PRO A 281 -16.66 4.62 7.01
CA PRO A 281 -16.61 3.91 8.27
C PRO A 281 -17.41 2.60 8.25
N SER A 282 -16.84 1.54 8.83
CA SER A 282 -17.46 0.20 8.80
C SER A 282 -18.85 0.16 9.44
N GLN A 283 -19.11 1.01 10.44
CA GLN A 283 -20.38 1.05 11.18
C GLN A 283 -21.41 2.02 10.57
N HIS A 284 -21.06 2.70 9.48
CA HIS A 284 -21.98 3.66 8.87
C HIS A 284 -23.22 2.94 8.30
N ARG A 285 -24.42 3.47 8.53
CA ARG A 285 -25.71 2.86 8.11
C ARG A 285 -25.82 2.58 6.61
N LEU A 286 -25.14 3.38 5.78
CA LEU A 286 -25.13 3.23 4.32
C LEU A 286 -24.02 2.28 3.83
N ASN A 287 -23.16 1.79 4.70
CA ASN A 287 -22.17 0.80 4.33
C ASN A 287 -22.83 -0.58 4.21
N VAL A 288 -22.85 -1.14 3.00
CA VAL A 288 -23.43 -2.45 2.71
C VAL A 288 -22.40 -3.54 2.45
N GLY A 289 -21.12 -3.29 2.79
CA GLY A 289 -20.06 -4.29 2.78
C GLY A 289 -19.00 -4.13 1.69
N MET A 290 -18.18 -5.16 1.54
CA MET A 290 -17.11 -5.25 0.56
C MET A 290 -17.62 -5.89 -0.73
N LEU A 291 -17.18 -5.35 -1.88
CA LEU A 291 -17.49 -5.84 -3.23
C LEU A 291 -16.50 -6.91 -3.71
N GLY A 292 -16.94 -7.71 -4.67
CA GLY A 292 -16.09 -8.57 -5.48
C GLY A 292 -16.06 -10.03 -5.04
N MET A 293 -15.13 -10.79 -5.61
CA MET A 293 -15.05 -12.26 -5.53
C MET A 293 -15.15 -12.82 -4.09
N HIS A 294 -14.52 -12.16 -3.12
CA HIS A 294 -14.59 -12.48 -1.70
C HIS A 294 -15.35 -11.42 -0.89
N GLY A 295 -16.18 -10.63 -1.58
CA GLY A 295 -17.01 -9.60 -0.96
C GLY A 295 -18.17 -10.16 -0.12
N ASN A 296 -18.97 -9.26 0.43
CA ASN A 296 -20.17 -9.65 1.19
C ASN A 296 -21.28 -10.14 0.26
N TYR A 297 -22.05 -11.10 0.75
CA TYR A 297 -23.07 -11.78 -0.01
C TYR A 297 -24.16 -10.82 -0.50
N ALA A 298 -24.70 -10.01 0.39
CA ALA A 298 -25.80 -9.10 0.06
C ALA A 298 -25.43 -8.10 -1.04
N VAL A 299 -24.30 -7.39 -0.90
CA VAL A 299 -23.93 -6.33 -1.85
C VAL A 299 -23.63 -6.88 -3.25
N ASN A 300 -23.04 -8.07 -3.35
CA ASN A 300 -22.79 -8.69 -4.66
C ASN A 300 -24.10 -9.14 -5.35
N LEU A 301 -25.04 -9.71 -4.62
CA LEU A 301 -26.35 -10.07 -5.17
C LEU A 301 -27.13 -8.81 -5.58
N LYS A 302 -27.17 -7.81 -4.72
CA LYS A 302 -27.90 -6.56 -4.96
C LYS A 302 -27.30 -5.72 -6.11
N THR A 303 -26.01 -5.89 -6.43
CA THR A 303 -25.42 -5.29 -7.63
C THR A 303 -26.15 -5.72 -8.91
N GLN A 304 -26.70 -6.93 -8.97
CA GLN A 304 -27.48 -7.41 -10.12
C GLN A 304 -28.93 -6.90 -10.17
N GLU A 305 -29.42 -6.36 -9.06
CA GLU A 305 -30.78 -5.82 -8.94
C GLU A 305 -30.85 -4.30 -9.07
N THR A 306 -29.71 -3.62 -8.92
CA THR A 306 -29.62 -2.16 -8.96
C THR A 306 -30.03 -1.61 -10.32
N ASP A 307 -30.64 -0.44 -10.35
CA ASP A 307 -30.98 0.31 -11.56
C ASP A 307 -29.96 1.41 -11.90
N LEU A 308 -29.12 1.80 -10.91
CA LEU A 308 -28.07 2.79 -11.09
C LEU A 308 -26.83 2.43 -10.27
N ILE A 309 -25.69 2.31 -10.90
CA ILE A 309 -24.38 2.26 -10.25
C ILE A 309 -23.71 3.63 -10.32
N ILE A 310 -23.21 4.10 -9.17
CA ILE A 310 -22.37 5.29 -9.07
C ILE A 310 -20.98 4.83 -8.63
N ALA A 311 -20.08 4.62 -9.58
CA ALA A 311 -18.70 4.22 -9.33
C ALA A 311 -17.85 5.45 -9.00
N ILE A 312 -17.23 5.49 -7.82
CA ILE A 312 -16.51 6.66 -7.30
C ILE A 312 -15.06 6.25 -7.01
N GLY A 313 -14.12 6.72 -7.84
CA GLY A 313 -12.69 6.46 -7.69
C GLY A 313 -12.35 4.96 -7.67
N MET A 314 -13.00 4.15 -8.53
CA MET A 314 -12.79 2.72 -8.67
C MET A 314 -12.75 2.30 -10.14
N ARG A 315 -11.96 1.31 -10.50
CA ARG A 315 -11.59 0.96 -11.89
C ARG A 315 -12.28 -0.29 -12.46
N PHE A 316 -13.36 -0.76 -11.87
CA PHE A 316 -14.07 -1.96 -12.32
C PHE A 316 -13.14 -3.16 -12.59
N SER A 317 -12.27 -3.48 -11.62
CA SER A 317 -11.38 -4.64 -11.70
C SER A 317 -12.18 -5.93 -11.89
N GLY A 318 -11.68 -6.87 -12.70
CA GLY A 318 -12.32 -8.18 -12.89
C GLY A 318 -12.52 -8.99 -11.61
N ARG A 319 -11.81 -8.66 -10.51
CA ARG A 319 -12.07 -9.23 -9.18
C ARG A 319 -13.35 -8.67 -8.54
N VAL A 320 -13.82 -7.50 -9.00
CA VAL A 320 -15.06 -6.88 -8.55
C VAL A 320 -16.22 -7.22 -9.48
N THR A 321 -16.00 -7.20 -10.79
CA THR A 321 -17.07 -7.35 -11.78
C THR A 321 -17.38 -8.80 -12.13
N GLY A 322 -16.39 -9.71 -12.05
CA GLY A 322 -16.48 -10.97 -12.77
C GLY A 322 -16.56 -10.73 -14.29
N PRO A 323 -17.27 -11.58 -15.07
CA PRO A 323 -17.51 -11.35 -16.49
C PRO A 323 -18.33 -10.08 -16.72
N VAL A 324 -17.73 -9.13 -17.45
CA VAL A 324 -18.30 -7.78 -17.63
C VAL A 324 -19.65 -7.81 -18.36
N GLU A 325 -19.82 -8.76 -19.27
CA GLU A 325 -21.03 -8.92 -20.08
C GLU A 325 -22.27 -9.22 -19.25
N THR A 326 -22.07 -9.74 -18.04
CA THR A 326 -23.17 -10.11 -17.13
C THR A 326 -23.23 -9.23 -15.88
N TYR A 327 -22.35 -8.23 -15.78
CA TYR A 327 -22.27 -7.37 -14.61
C TYR A 327 -23.35 -6.29 -14.63
N ALA A 328 -24.18 -6.26 -13.59
CA ALA A 328 -25.22 -5.25 -13.39
C ALA A 328 -26.07 -4.93 -14.66
N PRO A 329 -26.69 -5.93 -15.32
CA PRO A 329 -27.25 -5.78 -16.66
C PRO A 329 -28.48 -4.84 -16.72
N LYS A 330 -29.02 -4.42 -15.59
CA LYS A 330 -30.18 -3.52 -15.49
C LYS A 330 -29.78 -2.09 -15.14
N ALA A 331 -28.54 -1.90 -14.71
CA ALA A 331 -28.08 -0.62 -14.19
C ALA A 331 -27.59 0.30 -15.31
N LYS A 332 -27.91 1.59 -15.20
CA LYS A 332 -27.10 2.65 -15.79
C LYS A 332 -25.85 2.86 -14.94
N ILE A 333 -24.79 3.35 -15.55
CA ILE A 333 -23.49 3.50 -14.88
C ILE A 333 -23.00 4.93 -14.97
N ILE A 334 -22.86 5.56 -13.81
CA ILE A 334 -22.11 6.81 -13.64
C ILE A 334 -20.72 6.44 -13.15
N HIS A 335 -19.67 6.94 -13.82
CA HIS A 335 -18.29 6.72 -13.43
C HIS A 335 -17.60 8.04 -13.11
N LEU A 336 -17.30 8.28 -11.83
CA LEU A 336 -16.51 9.41 -11.34
C LEU A 336 -15.07 8.92 -11.13
N ASP A 337 -14.16 9.38 -11.97
CA ASP A 337 -12.73 9.06 -11.84
C ASP A 337 -11.87 10.23 -12.32
N ILE A 338 -10.70 10.41 -11.71
CA ILE A 338 -9.74 11.44 -12.12
C ILE A 338 -8.97 11.04 -13.39
N ASP A 339 -8.89 9.74 -13.67
CA ASP A 339 -8.14 9.17 -14.78
C ASP A 339 -9.09 8.83 -15.94
N PHE A 340 -9.05 9.67 -16.98
CA PHE A 340 -9.84 9.43 -18.20
C PHE A 340 -9.60 8.04 -18.82
N ALA A 341 -8.39 7.46 -18.63
CA ALA A 341 -8.05 6.15 -19.17
C ALA A 341 -8.81 4.99 -18.50
N GLU A 342 -9.43 5.20 -17.35
CA GLU A 342 -10.27 4.19 -16.70
C GLU A 342 -11.74 4.23 -17.19
N ILE A 343 -12.17 5.32 -17.82
CA ILE A 343 -13.53 5.44 -18.39
C ILE A 343 -13.66 4.49 -19.60
N ASP A 344 -14.75 3.73 -19.61
CA ASP A 344 -15.09 2.74 -20.65
C ASP A 344 -14.04 1.62 -20.86
N LYS A 345 -13.05 1.52 -19.99
CA LYS A 345 -11.99 0.53 -20.10
C LYS A 345 -12.47 -0.90 -19.88
N ASN A 346 -13.26 -1.13 -18.84
CA ASN A 346 -13.78 -2.44 -18.47
C ASN A 346 -15.31 -2.50 -18.62
N VAL A 347 -16.01 -1.52 -18.08
CA VAL A 347 -17.47 -1.44 -18.09
C VAL A 347 -17.88 -0.18 -18.85
N LYS A 348 -18.86 -0.29 -19.74
CA LYS A 348 -19.37 0.85 -20.50
C LYS A 348 -20.11 1.81 -19.57
N THR A 349 -19.81 3.09 -19.67
CA THR A 349 -20.35 4.16 -18.83
C THR A 349 -21.49 4.89 -19.56
N ASP A 350 -22.60 5.17 -18.89
CA ASP A 350 -23.67 6.02 -19.42
C ASP A 350 -23.34 7.51 -19.20
N VAL A 351 -22.77 7.86 -18.05
CA VAL A 351 -22.32 9.21 -17.73
C VAL A 351 -20.93 9.17 -17.10
N ALA A 352 -19.96 9.84 -17.73
CA ALA A 352 -18.59 9.96 -17.23
C ALA A 352 -18.37 11.33 -16.58
N VAL A 353 -17.92 11.34 -15.32
CA VAL A 353 -17.48 12.55 -14.61
C VAL A 353 -15.97 12.45 -14.38
N VAL A 354 -15.20 13.01 -15.32
CA VAL A 354 -13.72 12.99 -15.25
C VAL A 354 -13.26 14.17 -14.40
N ALA A 355 -13.07 13.93 -13.10
CA ALA A 355 -12.66 14.97 -12.15
C ALA A 355 -12.15 14.35 -10.83
N ASP A 356 -11.46 15.16 -10.04
CA ASP A 356 -11.11 14.79 -8.66
C ASP A 356 -12.38 14.65 -7.79
N CYS A 357 -12.47 13.56 -7.03
CA CYS A 357 -13.57 13.32 -6.10
C CYS A 357 -13.76 14.45 -5.09
N LYS A 358 -12.68 15.10 -4.65
CA LYS A 358 -12.71 16.23 -3.72
C LYS A 358 -13.48 17.44 -4.27
N ALA A 359 -13.42 17.65 -5.59
CA ALA A 359 -14.10 18.74 -6.27
C ALA A 359 -15.49 18.33 -6.80
N SER A 360 -15.59 17.12 -7.38
CA SER A 360 -16.82 16.69 -8.06
C SER A 360 -17.94 16.28 -7.09
N LEU A 361 -17.61 15.63 -5.95
CA LEU A 361 -18.64 15.21 -5.00
C LEU A 361 -19.43 16.38 -4.38
N PRO A 362 -18.82 17.49 -3.90
CA PRO A 362 -19.61 18.66 -3.44
C PRO A 362 -20.48 19.26 -4.53
N ALA A 363 -19.94 19.37 -5.75
CA ALA A 363 -20.69 19.92 -6.88
C ALA A 363 -21.90 19.03 -7.22
N LEU A 364 -21.72 17.70 -7.25
CA LEU A 364 -22.80 16.73 -7.45
C LEU A 364 -23.81 16.76 -6.31
N THR A 365 -23.34 16.85 -5.07
CA THR A 365 -24.19 16.95 -3.87
C THR A 365 -25.13 18.15 -3.94
N ASN A 366 -24.68 19.26 -4.50
CA ASN A 366 -25.54 20.45 -4.66
C ASN A 366 -26.66 20.23 -5.68
N LEU A 367 -26.46 19.38 -6.68
CA LEU A 367 -27.40 19.12 -7.79
C LEU A 367 -28.41 18.01 -7.49
N VAL A 368 -28.05 17.04 -6.63
CA VAL A 368 -28.96 15.94 -6.29
C VAL A 368 -30.01 16.38 -5.28
N ASP A 369 -31.20 15.80 -5.37
CA ASP A 369 -32.27 16.00 -4.42
C ASP A 369 -32.04 15.23 -3.12
N LYS A 370 -32.69 15.65 -2.04
CA LYS A 370 -32.76 14.83 -0.84
C LYS A 370 -33.71 13.65 -1.09
N ALA A 371 -33.18 12.44 -1.00
CA ALA A 371 -33.93 11.22 -1.27
C ALA A 371 -34.17 10.37 -0.01
N ASN A 372 -34.93 9.30 -0.18
CA ASN A 372 -35.15 8.27 0.83
C ASN A 372 -35.23 6.90 0.11
N HIS A 373 -34.20 6.07 0.32
CA HIS A 373 -34.13 4.72 -0.24
C HIS A 373 -34.19 3.63 0.86
N SER A 374 -34.83 3.92 1.99
CA SER A 374 -34.86 3.02 3.16
C SER A 374 -35.42 1.63 2.83
N GLU A 375 -36.40 1.51 1.94
CA GLU A 375 -36.92 0.21 1.51
C GLU A 375 -35.86 -0.59 0.73
N TRP A 376 -35.13 0.09 -0.18
CA TRP A 376 -34.02 -0.53 -0.91
C TRP A 376 -32.89 -0.94 0.03
N ILE A 377 -32.47 -0.08 0.95
CA ILE A 377 -31.43 -0.35 1.95
C ILE A 377 -31.85 -1.53 2.84
N SER A 378 -33.09 -1.56 3.32
CA SER A 378 -33.60 -2.65 4.16
C SER A 378 -33.63 -4.00 3.42
N SER A 379 -33.71 -3.98 2.08
CA SER A 379 -33.71 -5.21 1.26
C SER A 379 -32.38 -5.99 1.30
N PHE A 380 -31.31 -5.40 1.80
CA PHE A 380 -30.02 -6.07 2.02
C PHE A 380 -30.04 -6.95 3.28
N GLU A 381 -30.86 -6.60 4.27
CA GLU A 381 -30.83 -7.22 5.60
C GLU A 381 -31.09 -8.75 5.60
N PRO A 382 -32.07 -9.30 4.86
CA PRO A 382 -32.28 -10.75 4.81
C PRO A 382 -31.05 -11.50 4.27
N LEU A 383 -30.34 -10.93 3.29
CA LEU A 383 -29.13 -11.51 2.71
C LEU A 383 -27.93 -11.39 3.66
N ASN A 384 -27.80 -10.25 4.35
CA ASN A 384 -26.79 -10.06 5.40
C ASN A 384 -27.00 -11.09 6.54
N LYS A 385 -28.25 -11.37 6.92
CA LYS A 385 -28.57 -12.37 7.94
C LYS A 385 -28.13 -13.77 7.51
N ILE A 386 -28.37 -14.14 6.24
CA ILE A 386 -27.93 -15.42 5.68
C ILE A 386 -26.39 -15.54 5.76
N GLU A 387 -25.68 -14.50 5.37
CA GLU A 387 -24.20 -14.46 5.44
C GLU A 387 -23.73 -14.53 6.90
N GLN A 388 -24.37 -13.77 7.80
CA GLN A 388 -24.04 -13.77 9.22
C GLN A 388 -24.15 -15.17 9.82
N GLU A 389 -25.27 -15.86 9.59
CA GLU A 389 -25.53 -17.18 10.16
C GLU A 389 -24.68 -18.30 9.54
N ARG A 390 -24.41 -18.23 8.23
CA ARG A 390 -23.76 -19.32 7.51
C ARG A 390 -22.27 -19.18 7.32
N VAL A 391 -21.73 -17.97 7.39
CA VAL A 391 -20.34 -17.67 7.08
C VAL A 391 -19.66 -16.92 8.21
N ILE A 392 -20.19 -15.76 8.61
CA ILE A 392 -19.47 -14.86 9.53
C ILE A 392 -19.42 -15.48 10.93
N GLU A 393 -20.57 -15.82 11.50
CA GLU A 393 -20.64 -16.39 12.85
C GLU A 393 -19.81 -17.67 13.01
N PRO A 394 -19.88 -18.65 12.09
CA PRO A 394 -19.01 -19.82 12.15
C PRO A 394 -17.51 -19.52 12.02
N ALA A 395 -17.13 -18.44 11.31
CA ALA A 395 -15.73 -18.08 11.10
C ALA A 395 -15.11 -17.32 12.29
N ILE A 396 -15.93 -16.56 13.04
CA ILE A 396 -15.43 -15.72 14.15
C ILE A 396 -15.79 -16.27 15.54
N HIS A 397 -16.83 -17.11 15.65
CA HIS A 397 -17.28 -17.77 16.88
C HIS A 397 -17.61 -19.25 16.64
N PRO A 398 -16.64 -20.07 16.19
CA PRO A 398 -16.89 -21.48 15.93
C PRO A 398 -17.19 -22.24 17.23
N LYS A 399 -18.04 -23.27 17.14
CA LYS A 399 -18.43 -24.08 18.29
C LYS A 399 -17.38 -25.09 18.76
N GLY A 400 -16.29 -25.24 18.02
CA GLY A 400 -15.21 -26.19 18.30
C GLY A 400 -14.26 -26.31 17.10
N GLY A 401 -13.40 -27.31 17.11
CA GLY A 401 -12.36 -27.50 16.08
C GLY A 401 -11.07 -26.70 16.37
N GLN A 402 -10.20 -26.64 15.40
CA GLN A 402 -8.96 -25.85 15.47
C GLN A 402 -9.27 -24.35 15.42
N LEU A 403 -8.29 -23.52 15.75
CA LEU A 403 -8.36 -22.07 15.66
C LEU A 403 -8.52 -21.64 14.20
N LEU A 404 -9.47 -20.74 13.91
CA LEU A 404 -9.70 -20.23 12.56
C LEU A 404 -9.06 -18.84 12.38
N MET A 405 -8.69 -18.50 11.14
CA MET A 405 -8.12 -17.18 10.82
C MET A 405 -9.10 -16.03 11.14
N GLY A 406 -10.41 -16.28 10.92
CA GLY A 406 -11.46 -15.31 11.23
C GLY A 406 -11.52 -14.94 12.70
N GLU A 407 -11.35 -15.92 13.62
CA GLU A 407 -11.29 -15.68 15.07
C GLU A 407 -10.13 -14.75 15.43
N VAL A 408 -8.94 -15.03 14.89
CA VAL A 408 -7.75 -14.23 15.17
C VAL A 408 -7.92 -12.79 14.71
N VAL A 409 -8.42 -12.59 13.49
CA VAL A 409 -8.64 -11.23 12.95
C VAL A 409 -9.71 -10.49 13.75
N ASN A 410 -10.81 -11.15 14.09
CA ASN A 410 -11.89 -10.56 14.89
C ASN A 410 -11.40 -10.16 16.29
N GLU A 411 -10.64 -11.02 16.98
CA GLU A 411 -10.08 -10.74 18.30
C GLU A 411 -9.18 -9.48 18.28
N VAL A 412 -8.30 -9.37 17.29
CA VAL A 412 -7.45 -8.18 17.13
C VAL A 412 -8.28 -6.93 16.80
N ALA A 413 -9.32 -7.07 15.98
CA ALA A 413 -10.22 -5.96 15.65
C ALA A 413 -10.98 -5.46 16.89
N GLU A 414 -11.51 -6.36 17.72
CA GLU A 414 -12.18 -6.00 18.97
C GLU A 414 -11.20 -5.39 19.99
N ALA A 415 -10.04 -6.02 20.20
CA ALA A 415 -9.03 -5.54 21.15
C ALA A 415 -8.45 -4.17 20.78
N THR A 416 -8.42 -3.83 19.50
CA THR A 416 -7.99 -2.51 19.00
C THR A 416 -9.16 -1.54 18.78
N GLN A 417 -10.40 -1.99 18.94
CA GLN A 417 -11.61 -1.25 18.55
C GLN A 417 -11.56 -0.74 17.09
N GLY A 418 -10.81 -1.45 16.24
CA GLY A 418 -10.52 -1.06 14.86
C GLY A 418 -9.63 0.18 14.70
N ASP A 419 -9.06 0.73 15.77
CA ASP A 419 -8.25 1.96 15.69
C ASP A 419 -6.81 1.71 15.20
N ALA A 420 -6.37 0.49 15.05
CA ALA A 420 -5.09 0.17 14.45
C ALA A 420 -5.11 0.36 12.92
N VAL A 421 -3.94 0.57 12.33
CA VAL A 421 -3.73 0.40 10.89
C VAL A 421 -3.56 -1.08 10.62
N LEU A 422 -4.44 -1.62 9.79
CA LEU A 422 -4.32 -2.97 9.26
C LEU A 422 -3.34 -2.97 8.10
N VAL A 423 -2.28 -3.76 8.20
CA VAL A 423 -1.43 -4.12 7.07
C VAL A 423 -1.60 -5.61 6.80
N THR A 424 -1.72 -6.01 5.55
CA THR A 424 -1.79 -7.43 5.21
C THR A 424 -0.72 -7.81 4.21
N ASP A 425 -0.21 -9.03 4.32
CA ASP A 425 0.40 -9.72 3.20
C ASP A 425 -0.69 -10.23 2.25
N VAL A 426 -0.33 -11.05 1.26
CA VAL A 426 -1.27 -11.52 0.24
C VAL A 426 -1.64 -12.98 0.46
N GLY A 427 -2.91 -13.30 0.24
CA GLY A 427 -3.49 -14.63 0.40
C GLY A 427 -4.69 -14.65 1.35
N GLN A 428 -4.92 -15.77 2.05
CA GLN A 428 -6.04 -15.88 2.99
C GLN A 428 -5.95 -14.83 4.10
N ASN A 429 -4.76 -14.56 4.65
CA ASN A 429 -4.55 -13.51 5.64
C ASN A 429 -5.09 -12.14 5.20
N GLN A 430 -4.90 -11.78 3.92
CA GLN A 430 -5.43 -10.55 3.33
C GLN A 430 -6.95 -10.54 3.31
N LEU A 431 -7.53 -11.63 2.82
CA LEU A 431 -8.97 -11.74 2.61
C LEU A 431 -9.71 -11.77 3.95
N PHE A 432 -9.24 -12.54 4.93
CA PHE A 432 -9.78 -12.53 6.29
C PHE A 432 -9.61 -11.16 6.96
N GLY A 433 -8.44 -10.53 6.82
CA GLY A 433 -8.19 -9.17 7.31
C GLY A 433 -9.17 -8.16 6.72
N CYS A 434 -9.37 -8.15 5.41
CA CYS A 434 -10.30 -7.25 4.74
C CYS A 434 -11.76 -7.48 5.11
N ARG A 435 -12.16 -8.73 5.43
CA ARG A 435 -13.54 -9.08 5.76
C ARG A 435 -13.90 -8.81 7.20
N TYR A 436 -13.02 -9.12 8.15
CA TYR A 436 -13.36 -9.16 9.58
C TYR A 436 -12.78 -8.01 10.38
N PHE A 437 -11.76 -7.31 9.87
CA PHE A 437 -11.27 -6.10 10.52
C PHE A 437 -12.23 -4.92 10.33
N LYS A 438 -12.25 -3.99 11.29
CA LYS A 438 -13.12 -2.81 11.29
C LYS A 438 -12.32 -1.56 10.96
N PHE A 439 -12.91 -0.65 10.17
CA PHE A 439 -12.27 0.58 9.71
C PHE A 439 -13.10 1.80 10.13
N PRO A 440 -12.99 2.26 11.39
CA PRO A 440 -13.68 3.47 11.84
C PRO A 440 -13.01 4.75 11.34
N LYS A 441 -11.72 4.66 11.02
CA LYS A 441 -10.89 5.80 10.60
C LYS A 441 -10.39 5.63 9.17
N ARG A 442 -10.16 6.77 8.51
CA ARG A 442 -9.56 6.82 7.17
C ARG A 442 -8.08 6.37 7.18
N ARG A 443 -7.57 5.96 6.02
CA ARG A 443 -6.17 5.50 5.83
C ARG A 443 -5.75 4.40 6.83
N SER A 444 -6.66 3.46 7.07
CA SER A 444 -6.47 2.38 8.06
C SER A 444 -6.19 1.02 7.43
N ILE A 445 -6.08 0.93 6.09
CA ILE A 445 -5.72 -0.31 5.39
C ILE A 445 -4.53 -0.11 4.45
N VAL A 446 -3.57 -1.02 4.52
CA VAL A 446 -2.40 -1.11 3.64
C VAL A 446 -2.28 -2.55 3.14
N THR A 447 -2.48 -2.76 1.86
CA THR A 447 -2.49 -4.09 1.25
C THR A 447 -2.13 -4.01 -0.23
N SER A 448 -1.49 -5.03 -0.80
CA SER A 448 -1.27 -5.14 -2.25
C SER A 448 -2.55 -5.67 -2.90
N GLY A 449 -3.43 -4.76 -3.35
CA GLY A 449 -4.75 -5.13 -3.85
C GLY A 449 -4.81 -5.38 -5.36
N GLY A 450 -3.96 -4.73 -6.13
CA GLY A 450 -3.95 -4.81 -7.59
C GLY A 450 -2.99 -5.84 -8.15
N LEU A 451 -1.72 -5.80 -7.75
CA LEU A 451 -0.71 -6.76 -8.19
C LEU A 451 -0.75 -8.06 -7.36
N GLY A 452 -1.06 -7.97 -6.07
CA GLY A 452 -1.13 -9.13 -5.19
C GLY A 452 0.25 -9.68 -4.83
N THR A 453 1.16 -8.81 -4.43
CA THR A 453 2.56 -9.12 -4.16
C THR A 453 2.72 -9.79 -2.80
N MET A 454 2.99 -11.10 -2.77
CA MET A 454 3.41 -11.79 -1.54
C MET A 454 4.76 -11.25 -1.05
N GLY A 455 4.92 -11.15 0.27
CA GLY A 455 6.07 -10.49 0.90
C GLY A 455 5.93 -8.98 1.05
N PHE A 456 4.79 -8.40 0.66
CA PHE A 456 4.47 -6.98 0.80
C PHE A 456 4.26 -6.57 2.27
N GLY A 457 3.59 -7.42 3.06
CA GLY A 457 3.04 -7.04 4.37
C GLY A 457 4.08 -6.54 5.37
N LEU A 458 5.15 -7.30 5.58
CA LEU A 458 6.15 -6.97 6.59
C LEU A 458 6.87 -5.64 6.32
N PRO A 459 7.48 -5.39 5.14
CA PRO A 459 8.09 -4.10 4.85
C PRO A 459 7.08 -2.94 4.77
N ALA A 460 5.87 -3.17 4.27
CA ALA A 460 4.83 -2.14 4.28
C ALA A 460 4.42 -1.74 5.71
N GLY A 461 4.37 -2.71 6.64
CA GLY A 461 4.17 -2.46 8.07
C GLY A 461 5.28 -1.61 8.68
N VAL A 462 6.53 -1.88 8.32
CA VAL A 462 7.68 -1.03 8.70
C VAL A 462 7.44 0.41 8.23
N GLY A 463 7.10 0.59 6.95
CA GLY A 463 6.84 1.93 6.40
C GLY A 463 5.65 2.64 7.04
N ALA A 464 4.59 1.91 7.33
CA ALA A 464 3.38 2.46 7.96
C ALA A 464 3.67 3.05 9.35
N LEU A 465 4.53 2.41 10.15
CA LEU A 465 4.93 2.95 11.46
C LEU A 465 5.60 4.32 11.38
N PHE A 466 6.39 4.56 10.32
CA PHE A 466 6.99 5.88 10.11
C PHE A 466 5.98 6.93 9.62
N GLY A 467 4.92 6.48 8.95
CA GLY A 467 3.87 7.37 8.43
C GLY A 467 2.83 7.80 9.48
N VAL A 468 2.60 6.96 10.52
CA VAL A 468 1.61 7.23 11.59
C VAL A 468 2.18 6.78 12.95
N PRO A 469 3.18 7.50 13.49
CA PRO A 469 3.88 7.11 14.72
C PRO A 469 2.96 7.01 15.95
N ASP A 470 1.82 7.70 15.93
CA ASP A 470 0.87 7.76 17.05
C ASP A 470 -0.22 6.68 16.99
N ARG A 471 -0.19 5.80 15.96
CA ARG A 471 -1.17 4.72 15.79
C ARG A 471 -0.50 3.35 15.88
N LYS A 472 -1.22 2.40 16.44
CA LYS A 472 -0.80 0.99 16.34
C LYS A 472 -0.86 0.53 14.88
N VAL A 473 0.16 -0.21 14.46
CA VAL A 473 0.19 -0.90 13.17
C VAL A 473 0.22 -2.39 13.46
N VAL A 474 -0.74 -3.12 12.90
CA VAL A 474 -0.82 -4.58 13.00
C VAL A 474 -0.67 -5.18 11.61
N VAL A 475 0.22 -6.17 11.47
CA VAL A 475 0.51 -6.82 10.18
C VAL A 475 0.04 -8.25 10.25
N PHE A 476 -0.91 -8.63 9.39
CA PHE A 476 -1.32 -10.03 9.21
C PHE A 476 -0.57 -10.64 8.03
N MET A 477 0.06 -11.78 8.26
CA MET A 477 0.84 -12.51 7.26
C MET A 477 0.49 -14.00 7.32
N GLY A 478 0.51 -14.66 6.16
CA GLY A 478 0.62 -16.12 6.10
C GLY A 478 2.09 -16.54 6.19
N ASP A 479 2.32 -17.79 6.55
CA ASP A 479 3.65 -18.39 6.65
C ASP A 479 4.47 -18.30 5.35
N GLY A 480 3.83 -18.46 4.19
CA GLY A 480 4.49 -18.29 2.90
C GLY A 480 4.94 -16.85 2.62
N GLY A 481 4.05 -15.87 2.82
CA GLY A 481 4.35 -14.45 2.59
C GLY A 481 5.40 -13.92 3.57
N PHE A 482 5.32 -14.32 4.83
CA PHE A 482 6.30 -13.95 5.85
C PHE A 482 7.73 -14.38 5.48
N GLN A 483 7.90 -15.61 4.99
CA GLN A 483 9.22 -16.09 4.60
C GLN A 483 9.82 -15.37 3.40
N MET A 484 9.01 -14.75 2.53
CA MET A 484 9.50 -13.98 1.37
C MET A 484 10.17 -12.65 1.74
N SER A 485 9.89 -12.12 2.93
CA SER A 485 10.47 -10.84 3.41
C SER A 485 11.01 -10.92 4.84
N ILE A 486 11.25 -12.13 5.35
CA ILE A 486 11.67 -12.41 6.74
C ILE A 486 12.96 -11.66 7.13
N GLN A 487 13.84 -11.37 6.19
CA GLN A 487 15.07 -10.60 6.41
C GLN A 487 14.79 -9.19 6.97
N GLU A 488 13.59 -8.64 6.76
CA GLU A 488 13.22 -7.32 7.30
C GLU A 488 13.01 -7.32 8.82
N LEU A 489 13.01 -8.48 9.47
CA LEU A 489 13.18 -8.56 10.93
C LEU A 489 14.47 -7.87 11.39
N GLY A 490 15.52 -7.87 10.55
CA GLY A 490 16.75 -7.12 10.78
C GLY A 490 16.53 -5.61 10.78
N THR A 491 15.67 -5.08 9.90
CA THR A 491 15.27 -3.67 9.88
C THR A 491 14.47 -3.31 11.15
N ILE A 492 13.52 -4.17 11.53
CA ILE A 492 12.71 -3.99 12.75
C ILE A 492 13.58 -3.97 14.00
N MET A 493 14.52 -4.90 14.11
CA MET A 493 15.48 -5.00 15.22
C MET A 493 16.35 -3.75 15.30
N GLU A 494 16.98 -3.34 14.21
CA GLU A 494 17.89 -2.18 14.16
C GLU A 494 17.17 -0.88 14.54
N GLN A 495 15.98 -0.67 14.03
CA GLN A 495 15.17 0.53 14.28
C GLN A 495 14.34 0.43 15.56
N ARG A 496 14.34 -0.71 16.26
CA ARG A 496 13.54 -0.99 17.47
C ARG A 496 12.06 -0.67 17.30
N LEU A 497 11.50 -1.05 16.15
CA LEU A 497 10.12 -0.70 15.77
C LEU A 497 9.10 -1.48 16.60
N PRO A 498 8.08 -0.84 17.19
CA PRO A 498 7.04 -1.52 17.97
C PRO A 498 5.98 -2.22 17.11
N LEU A 499 6.39 -2.86 16.01
CA LEU A 499 5.50 -3.51 15.06
C LEU A 499 4.84 -4.74 15.67
N LYS A 500 3.51 -4.85 15.49
CA LYS A 500 2.72 -6.01 15.91
C LYS A 500 2.48 -6.90 14.70
N MET A 501 3.10 -8.06 14.73
CA MET A 501 3.10 -9.03 13.64
C MET A 501 2.29 -10.25 14.03
N ILE A 502 1.29 -10.60 13.23
CA ILE A 502 0.44 -11.77 13.43
C ILE A 502 0.70 -12.72 12.27
N LEU A 503 1.23 -13.88 12.59
CA LEU A 503 1.54 -14.95 11.65
C LEU A 503 0.43 -16.00 11.70
N LEU A 504 -0.42 -16.04 10.69
CA LEU A 504 -1.46 -17.04 10.51
C LEU A 504 -0.82 -18.27 9.84
N ASN A 505 -0.34 -19.19 10.67
CA ASN A 505 0.41 -20.35 10.23
C ASN A 505 -0.52 -21.55 10.03
N ASN A 506 -0.78 -21.91 8.78
CA ASN A 506 -1.56 -23.09 8.39
C ASN A 506 -0.74 -24.12 7.60
N ASN A 507 0.60 -23.98 7.52
CA ASN A 507 1.50 -24.82 6.76
C ASN A 507 1.19 -24.94 5.26
N TYR A 508 0.45 -23.96 4.70
CA TYR A 508 0.05 -23.97 3.30
C TYR A 508 0.13 -22.59 2.64
N LEU A 509 0.35 -22.57 1.35
CA LEU A 509 -0.07 -21.45 0.51
C LEU A 509 -1.60 -21.48 0.42
N GLY A 510 -2.26 -21.08 1.50
CA GLY A 510 -3.65 -21.41 1.81
C GLY A 510 -4.67 -21.01 0.73
N ASN A 511 -4.51 -19.83 0.11
CA ASN A 511 -5.41 -19.41 -0.98
C ASN A 511 -5.23 -20.28 -2.24
N VAL A 512 -4.00 -20.70 -2.55
CA VAL A 512 -3.73 -21.59 -3.69
C VAL A 512 -4.25 -22.99 -3.38
N ARG A 513 -4.06 -23.50 -2.14
CA ARG A 513 -4.63 -24.76 -1.68
C ARG A 513 -6.14 -24.76 -1.83
N GLN A 514 -6.84 -23.72 -1.34
CA GLN A 514 -8.30 -23.58 -1.47
C GLN A 514 -8.75 -23.65 -2.94
N TRP A 515 -8.02 -23.01 -3.86
CA TRP A 515 -8.34 -23.07 -5.28
C TRP A 515 -8.08 -24.45 -5.88
N GLN A 516 -7.02 -25.16 -5.48
CA GLN A 516 -6.75 -26.52 -5.91
C GLN A 516 -7.86 -27.46 -5.46
N ASP A 517 -8.35 -27.32 -4.25
CA ASP A 517 -9.48 -28.11 -3.74
C ASP A 517 -10.77 -27.82 -4.52
N MET A 518 -11.08 -26.56 -4.74
CA MET A 518 -12.37 -26.17 -5.35
C MET A 518 -12.41 -26.35 -6.87
N PHE A 519 -11.28 -26.23 -7.58
CA PHE A 519 -11.27 -26.14 -9.04
C PHE A 519 -10.37 -27.15 -9.74
N TRP A 520 -9.51 -27.87 -8.99
CA TRP A 520 -8.58 -28.88 -9.53
C TRP A 520 -8.66 -30.22 -8.78
N GLU A 521 -9.87 -30.60 -8.38
CA GLU A 521 -10.18 -31.94 -7.80
C GLU A 521 -9.30 -32.29 -6.58
N GLY A 522 -8.90 -31.29 -5.79
CA GLY A 522 -8.07 -31.50 -4.60
C GLY A 522 -6.61 -31.89 -4.90
N ARG A 523 -6.14 -31.72 -6.12
CA ARG A 523 -4.72 -31.97 -6.45
C ARG A 523 -3.84 -30.85 -5.89
N ARG A 524 -3.48 -30.96 -4.61
CA ARG A 524 -2.64 -29.98 -3.87
C ARG A 524 -1.19 -30.12 -4.27
N SER A 525 -0.79 -29.46 -5.39
CA SER A 525 0.55 -29.51 -5.94
C SER A 525 1.40 -28.37 -5.39
N PHE A 526 2.47 -28.69 -4.65
CA PHE A 526 3.46 -27.76 -4.10
C PHE A 526 2.88 -26.60 -3.28
N THR A 527 1.82 -26.84 -2.52
CA THR A 527 1.21 -25.81 -1.65
C THR A 527 1.44 -26.06 -0.17
N HIS A 528 1.78 -27.28 0.24
CA HIS A 528 2.20 -27.59 1.61
C HIS A 528 3.61 -27.08 1.87
N MET A 529 3.84 -26.50 3.04
CA MET A 529 5.10 -25.91 3.46
C MET A 529 5.59 -26.56 4.77
N LEU A 530 6.90 -26.81 4.85
CA LEU A 530 7.58 -27.08 6.11
C LEU A 530 8.13 -25.75 6.63
N ASN A 531 7.62 -25.30 7.75
CA ASN A 531 8.00 -24.04 8.33
C ASN A 531 9.17 -24.17 9.32
N PRO A 532 10.04 -23.15 9.43
CA PRO A 532 11.07 -23.11 10.46
C PRO A 532 10.42 -22.89 11.84
N ARG A 533 11.22 -23.06 12.91
CA ARG A 533 10.79 -22.66 14.24
C ARG A 533 10.87 -21.14 14.36
N TYR A 534 9.73 -20.47 14.28
CA TYR A 534 9.66 -19.00 14.29
C TYR A 534 10.11 -18.41 15.64
N GLU A 535 9.92 -19.12 16.74
CA GLU A 535 10.47 -18.76 18.04
C GLU A 535 11.99 -18.56 18.02
N ASP A 536 12.72 -19.50 17.39
CA ASP A 536 14.17 -19.42 17.29
C ASP A 536 14.61 -18.25 16.39
N ILE A 537 13.87 -17.96 15.34
CA ILE A 537 14.09 -16.80 14.47
C ILE A 537 13.87 -15.50 15.25
N CYS A 538 12.74 -15.38 15.95
CA CYS A 538 12.44 -14.19 16.77
C CYS A 538 13.51 -13.97 17.84
N ARG A 539 13.95 -15.04 18.50
CA ARG A 539 15.02 -14.98 19.49
C ARG A 539 16.33 -14.47 18.88
N ALA A 540 16.68 -14.91 17.67
CA ALA A 540 17.90 -14.48 16.97
C ALA A 540 17.88 -12.97 16.64
N TYR A 541 16.70 -12.41 16.34
CA TYR A 541 16.51 -10.98 16.09
C TYR A 541 16.12 -10.15 17.32
N GLY A 542 16.02 -10.77 18.51
CA GLY A 542 15.62 -10.07 19.74
C GLY A 542 14.18 -9.55 19.70
N ILE A 543 13.29 -10.23 18.98
CA ILE A 543 11.87 -9.92 18.83
C ILE A 543 11.07 -10.77 19.83
N SER A 544 10.14 -10.16 20.56
CA SER A 544 9.23 -10.91 21.44
C SER A 544 8.35 -11.84 20.63
N TYR A 545 8.09 -13.03 21.17
CA TYR A 545 7.34 -14.08 20.48
C TYR A 545 6.26 -14.66 21.40
N GLY A 546 5.10 -14.94 20.83
CA GLY A 546 4.02 -15.70 21.43
C GLY A 546 3.47 -16.72 20.44
N LEU A 547 2.97 -17.83 20.98
CA LEU A 547 2.34 -18.90 20.21
C LEU A 547 0.92 -19.12 20.74
N VAL A 548 -0.04 -19.21 19.84
CA VAL A 548 -1.44 -19.59 20.10
C VAL A 548 -1.71 -20.93 19.44
N LEU A 549 -1.97 -21.95 20.27
CA LEU A 549 -2.32 -23.30 19.83
C LEU A 549 -3.82 -23.60 19.98
N SER A 550 -4.50 -22.84 20.83
CA SER A 550 -5.93 -23.00 21.09
C SER A 550 -6.64 -21.65 21.22
N ARG A 551 -7.97 -21.65 20.97
CA ARG A 551 -8.77 -20.42 21.10
C ARG A 551 -8.83 -19.88 22.51
N ASP A 552 -8.68 -20.71 23.53
CA ASP A 552 -8.73 -20.28 24.93
C ASP A 552 -7.57 -19.35 25.30
N GLU A 553 -6.44 -19.44 24.58
CA GLU A 553 -5.26 -18.60 24.79
C GLU A 553 -5.31 -17.31 23.98
N LEU A 554 -6.16 -17.23 22.94
CA LEU A 554 -6.13 -16.17 21.93
C LEU A 554 -6.26 -14.77 22.55
N HIS A 555 -7.26 -14.58 23.42
CA HIS A 555 -7.53 -13.28 24.03
C HIS A 555 -6.31 -12.76 24.85
N GLU A 556 -5.76 -13.63 25.69
CA GLU A 556 -4.61 -13.27 26.55
C GLU A 556 -3.38 -12.95 25.68
N ARG A 557 -3.08 -13.77 24.67
CA ARG A 557 -1.92 -13.58 23.80
C ARG A 557 -2.03 -12.35 22.91
N VAL A 558 -3.23 -12.04 22.39
CA VAL A 558 -3.47 -10.79 21.65
C VAL A 558 -3.27 -9.58 22.57
N ALA A 559 -3.79 -9.63 23.80
CA ALA A 559 -3.59 -8.55 24.77
C ALA A 559 -2.10 -8.37 25.12
N GLU A 560 -1.36 -9.45 25.36
CA GLU A 560 0.09 -9.43 25.58
C GLU A 560 0.83 -8.75 24.43
N MET A 561 0.58 -9.19 23.20
CA MET A 561 1.19 -8.61 22.00
C MET A 561 0.89 -7.10 21.87
N LEU A 562 -0.37 -6.71 22.03
CA LEU A 562 -0.78 -5.29 21.85
C LEU A 562 -0.23 -4.36 22.94
N ASN A 563 0.04 -4.88 24.13
CA ASN A 563 0.61 -4.14 25.25
C ASN A 563 2.14 -4.14 25.27
N ALA A 564 2.81 -5.00 24.50
CA ALA A 564 4.25 -5.02 24.40
C ALA A 564 4.78 -3.68 23.85
N THR A 565 5.84 -3.15 24.45
CA THR A 565 6.44 -1.86 24.04
C THR A 565 7.34 -1.99 22.80
N GLY A 566 7.88 -3.19 22.54
CA GLY A 566 8.75 -3.49 21.39
C GLY A 566 8.02 -4.24 20.26
N PRO A 567 8.81 -4.74 19.29
CA PRO A 567 8.30 -5.63 18.26
C PRO A 567 7.82 -6.94 18.88
N TYR A 568 6.75 -7.49 18.32
CA TYR A 568 6.18 -8.74 18.78
C TYR A 568 5.64 -9.54 17.59
N LEU A 569 6.04 -10.82 17.49
CA LEU A 569 5.45 -11.78 16.57
C LEU A 569 4.52 -12.72 17.35
N LEU A 570 3.24 -12.71 17.03
CA LEU A 570 2.26 -13.67 17.51
C LEU A 570 2.00 -14.70 16.42
N GLU A 571 2.51 -15.91 16.60
CA GLU A 571 2.21 -17.04 15.75
C GLU A 571 0.90 -17.69 16.20
N CYS A 572 -0.05 -17.80 15.27
CA CYS A 572 -1.32 -18.50 15.50
C CYS A 572 -1.36 -19.75 14.62
N ALA A 573 -1.33 -20.92 15.24
CA ALA A 573 -1.51 -22.20 14.56
C ALA A 573 -2.98 -22.36 14.18
N VAL A 574 -3.32 -22.05 12.93
CA VAL A 574 -4.69 -22.04 12.45
C VAL A 574 -4.98 -23.28 11.60
N ASP A 575 -6.28 -23.59 11.47
CA ASP A 575 -6.74 -24.75 10.71
C ASP A 575 -6.26 -24.69 9.25
N GLU A 576 -5.59 -25.75 8.81
CA GLU A 576 -5.06 -25.86 7.45
C GLU A 576 -6.17 -26.01 6.39
N GLU A 577 -7.36 -26.45 6.79
CA GLU A 577 -8.53 -26.59 5.93
C GLU A 577 -9.44 -25.35 5.92
N ASP A 578 -9.10 -24.30 6.69
CA ASP A 578 -9.88 -23.05 6.71
C ASP A 578 -9.93 -22.40 5.32
N ASN A 579 -11.11 -21.89 4.95
CA ASN A 579 -11.38 -21.36 3.63
C ASN A 579 -12.08 -20.01 3.71
N VAL A 580 -11.68 -19.09 2.84
CA VAL A 580 -12.32 -17.78 2.74
C VAL A 580 -13.65 -17.89 2.01
N LEU A 581 -14.72 -17.59 2.71
CA LEU A 581 -16.09 -17.53 2.20
C LEU A 581 -16.74 -16.18 2.59
N PRO A 582 -17.76 -15.71 1.84
CA PRO A 582 -18.25 -16.23 0.57
C PRO A 582 -17.20 -16.12 -0.54
N MET A 583 -17.38 -16.90 -1.59
CA MET A 583 -16.50 -16.86 -2.75
C MET A 583 -17.26 -17.06 -4.04
N THR A 584 -16.98 -16.23 -5.04
CA THR A 584 -17.41 -16.42 -6.42
C THR A 584 -16.33 -17.15 -7.21
N LYS A 585 -16.70 -18.18 -7.97
CA LYS A 585 -15.76 -18.90 -8.83
C LYS A 585 -15.21 -17.94 -9.91
N PRO A 586 -13.93 -17.98 -10.25
CA PRO A 586 -13.39 -17.23 -11.39
C PRO A 586 -14.17 -17.51 -12.66
N GLY A 587 -14.57 -16.45 -13.38
CA GLY A 587 -15.36 -16.54 -14.61
C GLY A 587 -16.88 -16.71 -14.39
N CYS A 588 -17.36 -16.80 -13.15
CA CYS A 588 -18.78 -16.77 -12.83
C CYS A 588 -19.26 -15.35 -12.49
N ARG A 589 -20.58 -15.15 -12.52
CA ARG A 589 -21.20 -13.87 -12.17
C ARG A 589 -20.99 -13.58 -10.68
N VAL A 590 -20.94 -12.31 -10.32
CA VAL A 590 -20.67 -11.88 -8.93
C VAL A 590 -21.72 -12.34 -7.93
N ASP A 591 -22.95 -12.61 -8.36
CA ASP A 591 -24.05 -13.10 -7.54
C ASP A 591 -24.07 -14.64 -7.40
N GLU A 592 -23.24 -15.37 -8.15
CA GLU A 592 -23.07 -16.83 -8.01
C GLU A 592 -22.10 -17.17 -6.88
N MET A 593 -22.36 -16.59 -5.71
CA MET A 593 -21.49 -16.77 -4.54
C MET A 593 -21.77 -18.08 -3.80
N ARG A 594 -20.70 -18.78 -3.44
CA ARG A 594 -20.76 -19.95 -2.56
C ARG A 594 -20.62 -19.51 -1.10
N LEU A 595 -21.50 -20.03 -0.25
CA LEU A 595 -21.48 -19.84 1.21
C LEU A 595 -20.92 -21.06 1.95
N SER A 596 -20.57 -22.13 1.22
CA SER A 596 -19.93 -23.35 1.71
C SER A 596 -19.11 -23.97 0.58
N ILE A 597 -18.19 -24.86 0.92
CA ILE A 597 -17.39 -25.66 -0.03
C ILE A 597 -18.18 -26.87 -0.48
#